data_39944adcea70236fac179cc739c690b6
#
_entry.id   39944adcea70236fac179cc739c690b6
#
_cell.length_a   1.000
_cell.length_b   1.000
_cell.length_c   1.000
_cell.angle_alpha   90.00
_cell.angle_beta   90.00
_cell.angle_gamma   90.00
#
_symmetry.space_group_name_H-M   'P 1'
#
loop_
_entity.id
_entity.type
_entity.pdbx_description
1 polymer ?
#
loop_
_entity_poly.entity_id
_entity_poly.type
_entity_poly.pdbx_seq_one_letter_code
_entity_poly.pdbx_strand_id
1 'polypeptide(L)'
;MAKGFGGRGMPMGGGMNMNMIKQAQKMQQDLLRMQQEMETKEYTATAGGGVVTACVTGKRELKELTIDPEAVDPDDVEMLQDMIVAAVNQAMHAAEEDAGSSMQKLTGGMGLPF
;
A
#
# COMPACT_ATOMS: atom_id res chain seq x y z
N MET A 1 -21.55 36.45 35.37
CA MET A 1 -21.12 37.01 34.20
C MET A 1 -20.21 36.11 33.43
N ALA A 2 -18.98 36.39 33.48
CA ALA A 2 -18.00 35.62 32.68
C ALA A 2 -18.07 34.15 32.97
N LYS A 3 -18.43 33.80 34.11
CA LYS A 3 -18.51 32.41 34.52
C LYS A 3 -19.39 31.59 33.60
N GLY A 4 -20.41 32.19 33.08
CA GLY A 4 -21.29 31.47 32.20
C GLY A 4 -20.61 31.00 30.97
N PHE A 5 -19.62 31.70 30.54
CA PHE A 5 -18.90 31.33 29.34
C PHE A 5 -18.08 30.10 29.52
N GLY A 6 -17.41 30.02 30.64
CA GLY A 6 -16.61 28.86 30.92
C GLY A 6 -17.45 27.61 30.87
N GLY A 7 -18.66 27.66 31.37
CA GLY A 7 -19.54 26.52 31.34
C GLY A 7 -19.95 26.15 29.93
N ARG A 8 -19.99 27.09 29.10
CA ARG A 8 -20.41 26.83 27.74
C ARG A 8 -19.49 25.90 26.98
N GLY A 9 -18.25 25.96 27.27
CA GLY A 9 -17.31 25.10 26.59
C GLY A 9 -17.59 23.64 26.83
N MET A 10 -18.24 23.34 27.91
CA MET A 10 -18.51 21.96 28.24
C MET A 10 -19.35 21.23 27.21
N PRO A 11 -20.38 21.85 26.68
CA PRO A 11 -21.23 21.15 25.72
C PRO A 11 -20.48 20.50 24.60
N MET A 12 -19.39 21.09 24.21
CA MET A 12 -18.60 20.49 23.16
C MET A 12 -17.99 19.17 23.59
N GLY A 13 -17.48 19.15 24.79
CA GLY A 13 -16.96 17.90 25.33
C GLY A 13 -18.07 16.88 25.47
N GLY A 14 -19.23 17.32 25.84
CA GLY A 14 -20.36 16.43 25.98
C GLY A 14 -20.80 15.84 24.65
N GLY A 15 -20.57 16.56 23.56
CA GLY A 15 -20.91 16.06 22.25
C GLY A 15 -20.04 14.91 21.81
N MET A 16 -18.86 14.81 22.39
CA MET A 16 -17.95 13.72 22.07
C MET A 16 -18.16 12.58 23.05
N ASN A 17 -19.18 11.80 22.81
CA ASN A 17 -19.47 10.70 23.69
C ASN A 17 -18.49 9.54 23.46
N MET A 18 -18.54 8.57 24.34
CA MET A 18 -17.61 7.45 24.29
C MET A 18 -17.75 6.65 23.01
N ASN A 19 -18.93 6.57 22.46
CA ASN A 19 -19.15 5.82 21.25
C ASN A 19 -18.39 6.45 20.07
N MET A 20 -18.43 7.77 19.98
CA MET A 20 -17.72 8.47 18.92
C MET A 20 -16.22 8.31 19.05
N ILE A 21 -15.72 8.37 20.27
CA ILE A 21 -14.31 8.19 20.54
C ILE A 21 -13.86 6.78 20.15
N LYS A 22 -14.65 5.79 20.52
CA LYS A 22 -14.35 4.40 20.18
C LYS A 22 -14.34 4.19 18.67
N GLN A 23 -15.28 4.79 17.97
CA GLN A 23 -15.33 4.69 16.52
C GLN A 23 -14.12 5.31 15.87
N ALA A 24 -13.70 6.47 16.37
CA ALA A 24 -12.52 7.13 15.85
C ALA A 24 -11.27 6.28 16.08
N GLN A 25 -11.14 5.70 17.26
CA GLN A 25 -10.00 4.84 17.58
C GLN A 25 -9.99 3.60 16.71
N LYS A 26 -11.14 3.00 16.50
CA LYS A 26 -11.24 1.80 15.68
C LYS A 26 -10.87 2.11 14.23
N MET A 27 -11.35 3.25 13.73
CA MET A 27 -11.04 3.67 12.38
C MET A 27 -9.53 3.85 12.21
N GLN A 28 -8.89 4.46 13.20
CA GLN A 28 -7.45 4.66 13.18
C GLN A 28 -6.71 3.33 13.18
N GLN A 29 -7.16 2.38 14.00
CA GLN A 29 -6.57 1.06 14.05
C GLN A 29 -6.76 0.32 12.72
N ASP A 30 -7.93 0.45 12.12
CA ASP A 30 -8.20 -0.17 10.83
C ASP A 30 -7.29 0.38 9.74
N LEU A 31 -7.06 1.69 9.75
CA LEU A 31 -6.17 2.31 8.79
C LEU A 31 -4.74 1.82 8.96
N LEU A 32 -4.27 1.72 10.19
CA LEU A 32 -2.93 1.21 10.46
C LEU A 32 -2.78 -0.23 10.01
N ARG A 33 -3.81 -1.04 10.27
CA ARG A 33 -3.80 -2.44 9.85
C ARG A 33 -3.76 -2.55 8.34
N MET A 34 -4.58 -1.77 7.65
CA MET A 34 -4.57 -1.76 6.19
C MET A 34 -3.21 -1.38 5.64
N GLN A 35 -2.59 -0.37 6.24
CA GLN A 35 -1.28 0.07 5.81
C GLN A 35 -0.25 -1.03 6.01
N GLN A 36 -0.28 -1.70 7.14
CA GLN A 36 0.64 -2.79 7.42
C GLN A 36 0.42 -3.97 6.47
N GLU A 37 -0.82 -4.30 6.21
CA GLU A 37 -1.15 -5.37 5.27
C GLU A 37 -0.66 -5.05 3.86
N MET A 38 -0.80 -3.80 3.44
CA MET A 38 -0.31 -3.37 2.14
C MET A 38 1.21 -3.46 2.06
N GLU A 39 1.89 -3.11 3.15
CA GLU A 39 3.35 -3.15 3.19
C GLU A 39 3.89 -4.57 3.10
N THR A 40 3.13 -5.54 3.60
CA THR A 40 3.56 -6.94 3.58
C THR A 40 3.08 -7.70 2.36
N LYS A 41 2.19 -7.12 1.55
CA LYS A 41 1.76 -7.76 0.31
C LYS A 41 2.93 -7.94 -0.62
N GLU A 42 2.86 -8.99 -1.42
CA GLU A 42 3.90 -9.30 -2.38
C GLU A 42 3.32 -9.22 -3.79
N TYR A 43 4.10 -8.70 -4.69
CA TYR A 43 3.74 -8.54 -6.09
C TYR A 43 4.82 -9.20 -6.94
N THR A 44 4.40 -10.15 -7.75
CA THR A 44 5.33 -10.94 -8.54
C THR A 44 5.10 -10.69 -10.01
N ALA A 45 6.17 -10.52 -10.76
CA ALA A 45 6.11 -10.37 -12.20
C ALA A 45 7.25 -11.15 -12.84
N THR A 46 7.04 -11.54 -14.09
CA THR A 46 8.02 -12.33 -14.81
C THR A 46 8.38 -11.65 -16.13
N ALA A 47 9.52 -12.01 -16.66
CA ALA A 47 9.96 -11.57 -17.97
C ALA A 47 10.68 -12.70 -18.69
N GLY A 48 10.81 -12.57 -20.01
CA GLY A 48 11.52 -13.56 -20.82
C GLY A 48 10.83 -14.92 -20.85
N GLY A 49 9.49 -14.94 -20.78
CA GLY A 49 8.77 -16.21 -20.78
C GLY A 49 8.82 -16.93 -19.45
N GLY A 50 9.12 -16.22 -18.38
CA GLY A 50 9.15 -16.81 -17.04
C GLY A 50 10.52 -17.17 -16.53
N VAL A 51 11.57 -16.85 -17.29
CA VAL A 51 12.93 -17.18 -16.87
C VAL A 51 13.46 -16.23 -15.79
N VAL A 52 12.88 -15.03 -15.71
CA VAL A 52 13.21 -14.08 -14.65
C VAL A 52 11.92 -13.76 -13.90
N THR A 53 11.95 -13.90 -12.58
CA THR A 53 10.82 -13.61 -11.74
C THR A 53 11.27 -12.63 -10.65
N ALA A 54 10.55 -11.52 -10.51
CA ALA A 54 10.81 -10.53 -9.48
C ALA A 54 9.64 -10.47 -8.53
N CYS A 55 9.93 -10.38 -7.24
CA CYS A 55 8.94 -10.24 -6.19
C CYS A 55 9.25 -9.00 -5.38
N VAL A 56 8.31 -8.05 -5.34
CA VAL A 56 8.47 -6.83 -4.56
C VAL A 56 7.39 -6.77 -3.49
N THR A 57 7.66 -6.00 -2.44
CA THR A 57 6.69 -5.78 -1.37
C THR A 57 5.90 -4.50 -1.60
N GLY A 58 4.87 -4.32 -0.80
CA GLY A 58 4.10 -3.09 -0.84
C GLY A 58 4.88 -1.85 -0.46
N LYS A 59 6.04 -2.03 0.18
CA LYS A 59 6.97 -0.93 0.45
C LYS A 59 7.84 -0.61 -0.76
N ARG A 60 7.61 -1.32 -1.86
CA ARG A 60 8.38 -1.16 -3.09
C ARG A 60 9.84 -1.54 -2.90
N GLU A 61 10.05 -2.59 -2.14
CA GLU A 61 11.36 -3.18 -1.98
C GLU A 61 11.39 -4.50 -2.73
N LEU A 62 12.47 -4.73 -3.44
CA LEU A 62 12.69 -6.01 -4.12
C LEU A 62 13.03 -7.05 -3.06
N LYS A 63 12.11 -7.99 -2.88
CA LYS A 63 12.27 -9.03 -1.86
C LYS A 63 13.05 -10.21 -2.39
N GLU A 64 12.76 -10.61 -3.63
CA GLU A 64 13.34 -11.80 -4.21
C GLU A 64 13.45 -11.63 -5.71
N LEU A 65 14.53 -12.14 -6.27
CA LEU A 65 14.76 -12.19 -7.70
C LEU A 65 15.21 -13.60 -8.05
N THR A 66 14.44 -14.26 -8.89
CA THR A 66 14.75 -15.61 -9.32
C THR A 66 15.09 -15.62 -10.80
N ILE A 67 16.20 -16.24 -11.14
CA ILE A 67 16.67 -16.31 -12.52
C ILE A 67 16.89 -17.77 -12.86
N ASP A 68 16.30 -18.22 -13.96
CA ASP A 68 16.54 -19.57 -14.46
C ASP A 68 18.00 -19.64 -14.95
N PRO A 69 18.80 -20.55 -14.40
CA PRO A 69 20.20 -20.64 -14.82
C PRO A 69 20.39 -20.85 -16.32
N GLU A 70 19.44 -21.49 -16.97
CA GLU A 70 19.52 -21.74 -18.40
C GLU A 70 19.39 -20.45 -19.22
N ALA A 71 18.82 -19.41 -18.62
CA ALA A 71 18.67 -18.12 -19.28
C ALA A 71 19.92 -17.26 -19.18
N VAL A 72 20.89 -17.67 -18.38
CA VAL A 72 22.12 -16.91 -18.18
C VAL A 72 23.10 -17.25 -19.28
N ASP A 73 23.23 -16.34 -20.23
CA ASP A 73 24.16 -16.47 -21.35
C ASP A 73 25.29 -15.48 -21.16
N PRO A 74 26.52 -15.95 -20.89
CA PRO A 74 27.65 -15.03 -20.70
C PRO A 74 27.95 -14.17 -21.93
N ASP A 75 27.52 -14.62 -23.10
CA ASP A 75 27.74 -13.87 -24.34
C ASP A 75 26.65 -12.84 -24.59
N ASP A 76 25.55 -12.87 -23.80
CA ASP A 76 24.46 -11.94 -23.96
C ASP A 76 23.93 -11.48 -22.59
N VAL A 77 24.81 -10.87 -21.84
CA VAL A 77 24.49 -10.37 -20.52
C VAL A 77 23.48 -9.23 -20.60
N GLU A 78 23.53 -8.47 -21.69
CA GLU A 78 22.62 -7.34 -21.88
C GLU A 78 21.16 -7.79 -21.94
N MET A 79 20.88 -8.90 -22.59
CA MET A 79 19.54 -9.46 -22.63
C MET A 79 19.04 -9.81 -21.23
N LEU A 80 19.90 -10.41 -20.42
CA LEU A 80 19.55 -10.73 -19.04
C LEU A 80 19.27 -9.48 -18.23
N GLN A 81 20.07 -8.45 -18.40
CA GLN A 81 19.86 -7.17 -17.73
C GLN A 81 18.49 -6.59 -18.08
N ASP A 82 18.15 -6.62 -19.35
CA ASP A 82 16.86 -6.09 -19.80
C ASP A 82 15.67 -6.87 -19.23
N MET A 83 15.81 -8.18 -19.15
CA MET A 83 14.75 -9.01 -18.56
C MET A 83 14.60 -8.73 -17.07
N ILE A 84 15.69 -8.53 -16.37
CA ILE A 84 15.63 -8.20 -14.94
C ILE A 84 14.94 -6.86 -14.74
N VAL A 85 15.33 -5.86 -15.52
CA VAL A 85 14.71 -4.53 -15.42
C VAL A 85 13.22 -4.61 -15.72
N ALA A 86 12.83 -5.36 -16.74
CA ALA A 86 11.44 -5.50 -17.11
C ALA A 86 10.63 -6.17 -15.99
N ALA A 87 11.15 -7.26 -15.43
CA ALA A 87 10.44 -7.98 -14.37
C ALA A 87 10.28 -7.12 -13.12
N VAL A 88 11.36 -6.46 -12.69
CA VAL A 88 11.33 -5.62 -11.51
C VAL A 88 10.36 -4.45 -11.70
N ASN A 89 10.42 -3.79 -12.85
CA ASN A 89 9.55 -2.65 -13.12
C ASN A 89 8.09 -3.06 -13.18
N GLN A 90 7.78 -4.22 -13.77
CA GLN A 90 6.40 -4.71 -13.79
C GLN A 90 5.89 -5.03 -12.40
N ALA A 91 6.72 -5.63 -11.56
CA ALA A 91 6.34 -5.92 -10.18
C ALA A 91 6.09 -4.62 -9.39
N MET A 92 6.98 -3.64 -9.56
CA MET A 92 6.80 -2.32 -8.94
C MET A 92 5.52 -1.65 -9.40
N HIS A 93 5.23 -1.75 -10.69
CA HIS A 93 4.04 -1.17 -11.28
C HIS A 93 2.77 -1.80 -10.70
N ALA A 94 2.79 -3.12 -10.54
CA ALA A 94 1.66 -3.84 -9.93
C ALA A 94 1.44 -3.36 -8.50
N ALA A 95 2.50 -3.13 -7.75
CA ALA A 95 2.40 -2.62 -6.39
C ALA A 95 1.77 -1.22 -6.37
N GLU A 96 2.18 -0.36 -7.30
CA GLU A 96 1.62 0.99 -7.39
C GLU A 96 0.15 0.97 -7.78
N GLU A 97 -0.22 0.12 -8.72
CA GLU A 97 -1.61 0.03 -9.14
C GLU A 97 -2.51 -0.47 -8.02
N ASP A 98 -2.05 -1.45 -7.26
CA ASP A 98 -2.83 -1.97 -6.14
C ASP A 98 -2.98 -0.91 -5.05
N ALA A 99 -1.93 -0.16 -4.76
CA ALA A 99 -1.98 0.91 -3.78
C ALA A 99 -2.96 2.00 -4.22
N GLY A 100 -2.92 2.39 -5.48
CA GLY A 100 -3.85 3.38 -6.03
C GLY A 100 -5.28 2.90 -6.00
N SER A 101 -5.51 1.63 -6.34
CA SER A 101 -6.84 1.04 -6.31
C SER A 101 -7.40 0.99 -4.90
N SER A 102 -6.57 0.63 -3.93
CA SER A 102 -6.98 0.60 -2.53
C SER A 102 -7.37 1.98 -2.02
N MET A 103 -6.61 3.00 -2.43
CA MET A 103 -6.93 4.37 -2.07
C MET A 103 -8.26 4.83 -2.67
N GLN A 104 -8.52 4.47 -3.91
CA GLN A 104 -9.78 4.81 -4.56
C GLN A 104 -10.96 4.15 -3.87
N LYS A 105 -10.81 2.90 -3.48
CA LYS A 105 -11.85 2.19 -2.76
C LYS A 105 -12.15 2.86 -1.43
N LEU A 106 -11.11 3.32 -0.75
CA LEU A 106 -11.27 3.99 0.52
C LEU A 106 -12.03 5.30 0.37
N THR A 107 -11.62 6.14 -0.60
CA THR A 107 -12.29 7.41 -0.85
C THR A 107 -13.70 7.20 -1.36
N GLY A 108 -13.90 6.21 -2.22
CA GLY A 108 -15.23 5.90 -2.72
C GLY A 108 -16.16 5.46 -1.61
N GLY A 109 -15.65 4.69 -0.66
CA GLY A 109 -16.42 4.24 0.47
C GLY A 109 -16.84 5.38 1.39
N MET A 110 -16.12 6.49 1.33
CA MET A 110 -16.46 7.68 2.10
C MET A 110 -17.49 8.55 1.39
N GLY A 111 -17.90 8.16 0.20
CA GLY A 111 -18.91 8.90 -0.52
C GLY A 111 -18.44 10.19 -1.14
N LEU A 112 -17.16 10.33 -1.35
CA LEU A 112 -16.61 11.53 -1.97
C LEU A 112 -16.98 11.56 -3.46
N PRO A 113 -17.41 12.72 -3.94
CA PRO A 113 -17.80 12.85 -5.35
C PRO A 113 -16.58 13.08 -6.23
N PHE A 114 -16.19 12.10 -6.96
CA PHE A 114 -15.09 12.26 -7.90
C PHE A 114 -15.40 11.62 -9.22
#